data_205b9d1e2bca5a61fc801b9a7782aecf
#
_entry.id   205b9d1e2bca5a61fc801b9a7782aecf
#
_cell.length_a   1.000
_cell.length_b   1.000
_cell.length_c   1.000
_cell.angle_alpha   90.00
_cell.angle_beta   90.00
_cell.angle_gamma   90.00
#
_symmetry.space_group_name_H-M   'P 1'
#
loop_
_entity.id
_entity.type
_entity.pdbx_description
1 polymer ?
#
loop_
_entity_poly.entity_id
_entity_poly.type
_entity_poly.pdbx_seq_one_letter_code
_entity_poly.pdbx_strand_id
1 'polypeptide(L)'
;MILHIFNPEHDLALANNTKHFIAPHAARQLKADLGFLPALWAEDGDLILVNNLASATKHLQRFAKFIKRCHLVSEELLAAIKSDITEIRPWGWNESLKQELLNMGLSEKIMPTEQQLFALRQMSNRQFAQPILYELYHGLPYNNIIGRTAYLSDPKEISPIIKIVKKAILKAPWSSSGRGIRYIDERLDSHALNWAHNTMRRQCGVMIEPFYHKIKDFGMEFFSYADKVVYQGLSLFQTTNGAYTGSLL
;
A
#
# COMPACT_ATOMS: atom_id res chain seq x y z
N MET A 1 3.53 24.61 -7.20
CA MET A 1 2.27 23.93 -6.84
C MET A 1 2.56 22.47 -6.56
N ILE A 2 1.84 21.84 -5.64
CA ILE A 2 1.95 20.41 -5.35
C ILE A 2 0.88 19.67 -6.14
N LEU A 3 1.24 18.55 -6.79
CA LEU A 3 0.32 17.68 -7.50
C LEU A 3 0.03 16.44 -6.65
N HIS A 4 -1.21 16.26 -6.25
CA HIS A 4 -1.67 15.07 -5.54
C HIS A 4 -2.27 14.05 -6.51
N ILE A 5 -2.02 12.76 -6.25
CA ILE A 5 -2.49 11.65 -7.08
C ILE A 5 -3.01 10.52 -6.19
N PHE A 6 -4.24 10.08 -6.41
CA PHE A 6 -4.78 8.89 -5.79
C PHE A 6 -4.59 7.68 -6.70
N ASN A 7 -3.63 6.83 -6.37
CA ASN A 7 -3.31 5.60 -7.10
C ASN A 7 -3.46 4.35 -6.20
N PRO A 8 -4.72 3.92 -5.93
CA PRO A 8 -5.03 2.83 -4.99
C PRO A 8 -4.51 1.46 -5.44
N GLU A 9 -4.09 1.33 -6.68
CA GLU A 9 -3.43 0.15 -7.25
C GLU A 9 -1.97 -0.03 -6.82
N HIS A 10 -1.44 0.88 -6.01
CA HIS A 10 -0.03 0.96 -5.63
C HIS A 10 0.58 -0.38 -5.19
N ASP A 11 -0.05 -1.10 -4.26
CA ASP A 11 0.47 -2.40 -3.80
C ASP A 11 0.55 -3.45 -4.91
N LEU A 12 -0.40 -3.43 -5.85
CA LEU A 12 -0.39 -4.32 -7.01
C LEU A 12 0.75 -3.96 -7.98
N ALA A 13 1.01 -2.66 -8.14
CA ALA A 13 2.12 -2.18 -8.96
C ALA A 13 3.47 -2.55 -8.33
N LEU A 14 3.64 -2.41 -7.02
CA LEU A 14 4.84 -2.86 -6.29
C LEU A 14 5.05 -4.38 -6.42
N ALA A 15 3.98 -5.17 -6.32
CA ALA A 15 4.05 -6.62 -6.50
C ALA A 15 4.46 -7.01 -7.92
N ASN A 16 3.96 -6.30 -8.94
CA ASN A 16 4.25 -6.56 -10.34
C ASN A 16 5.64 -6.04 -10.75
N ASN A 17 6.05 -4.88 -10.25
CA ASN A 17 7.36 -4.26 -10.45
C ASN A 17 7.74 -4.04 -11.91
N THR A 18 6.83 -3.51 -12.71
CA THR A 18 7.08 -3.17 -14.11
C THR A 18 6.64 -1.73 -14.42
N LYS A 19 7.36 -1.07 -15.34
CA LYS A 19 7.03 0.28 -15.82
C LYS A 19 5.70 0.33 -16.59
N HIS A 20 5.24 -0.80 -17.11
CA HIS A 20 4.02 -0.91 -17.92
C HIS A 20 2.94 -1.75 -17.22
N PHE A 21 2.84 -1.64 -15.90
CA PHE A 21 1.80 -2.33 -15.14
C PHE A 21 0.41 -1.78 -15.50
N ILE A 22 -0.49 -2.68 -15.86
CA ILE A 22 -1.90 -2.36 -16.09
C ILE A 22 -2.71 -2.87 -14.90
N ALA A 23 -3.31 -1.95 -14.15
CA ALA A 23 -4.13 -2.30 -13.01
C ALA A 23 -5.41 -3.07 -13.42
N PRO A 24 -5.88 -4.02 -12.60
CA PRO A 24 -7.18 -4.68 -12.81
C PRO A 24 -8.33 -3.67 -12.88
N HIS A 25 -9.40 -4.03 -13.58
CA HIS A 25 -10.56 -3.16 -13.79
C HIS A 25 -11.08 -2.54 -12.49
N ALA A 26 -11.25 -3.34 -11.43
CA ALA A 26 -11.75 -2.85 -10.14
C ALA A 26 -10.85 -1.77 -9.51
N ALA A 27 -9.53 -1.88 -9.65
CA ALA A 27 -8.60 -0.88 -9.13
C ALA A 27 -8.64 0.41 -9.97
N ARG A 28 -8.76 0.29 -11.30
CA ARG A 28 -8.94 1.44 -12.19
C ARG A 28 -10.26 2.16 -11.93
N GLN A 29 -11.34 1.40 -11.69
CA GLN A 29 -12.63 1.96 -11.31
C GLN A 29 -12.53 2.72 -9.99
N LEU A 30 -11.87 2.15 -8.98
CA LEU A 30 -11.65 2.80 -7.69
C LEU A 30 -10.86 4.12 -7.84
N LYS A 31 -9.81 4.13 -8.68
CA LYS A 31 -9.04 5.35 -9.02
C LYS A 31 -9.94 6.40 -9.67
N ALA A 32 -10.80 5.99 -10.60
CA ALA A 32 -11.72 6.91 -11.29
C ALA A 32 -12.80 7.48 -10.36
N ASP A 33 -13.36 6.65 -9.48
CA ASP A 33 -14.46 7.05 -8.59
C ASP A 33 -13.97 7.92 -7.42
N LEU A 34 -12.77 7.66 -6.90
CA LEU A 34 -12.24 8.28 -5.69
C LEU A 34 -11.00 9.15 -5.92
N GLY A 35 -10.64 9.43 -7.18
CA GLY A 35 -9.46 10.23 -7.52
C GLY A 35 -9.40 11.61 -6.86
N PHE A 36 -10.54 12.15 -6.43
CA PHE A 36 -10.67 13.42 -5.74
C PHE A 36 -10.31 13.36 -4.23
N LEU A 37 -10.14 12.18 -3.64
CA LEU A 37 -9.90 12.03 -2.19
C LEU A 37 -8.74 12.87 -1.65
N PRO A 38 -7.63 13.11 -2.38
CA PRO A 38 -6.56 13.99 -1.89
C PRO A 38 -7.02 15.40 -1.52
N ALA A 39 -8.17 15.87 -2.03
CA ALA A 39 -8.76 17.15 -1.61
C ALA A 39 -9.02 17.25 -0.10
N LEU A 40 -9.17 16.12 0.59
CA LEU A 40 -9.40 16.11 2.04
C LEU A 40 -8.18 16.52 2.87
N TRP A 41 -6.97 16.47 2.28
CA TRP A 41 -5.70 16.83 2.96
C TRP A 41 -4.80 17.77 2.14
N ALA A 42 -5.20 18.13 0.93
CA ALA A 42 -4.51 19.11 0.11
C ALA A 42 -4.57 20.52 0.72
N GLU A 43 -3.58 21.34 0.42
CA GLU A 43 -3.51 22.72 0.85
C GLU A 43 -4.10 23.67 -0.21
N ASP A 44 -4.27 24.96 0.17
CA ASP A 44 -4.75 25.98 -0.77
C ASP A 44 -3.81 26.12 -1.97
N GLY A 45 -4.36 26.04 -3.17
CA GLY A 45 -3.62 26.12 -4.43
C GLY A 45 -3.00 24.82 -4.91
N ASP A 46 -3.14 23.71 -4.18
CA ASP A 46 -2.69 22.39 -4.64
C ASP A 46 -3.55 21.84 -5.77
N LEU A 47 -2.95 20.98 -6.59
CA LEU A 47 -3.57 20.32 -7.72
C LEU A 47 -3.89 18.86 -7.39
N ILE A 48 -5.02 18.36 -7.90
CA ILE A 48 -5.42 16.96 -7.74
C ILE A 48 -5.71 16.39 -9.12
N LEU A 49 -4.91 15.40 -9.52
CA LEU A 49 -5.10 14.72 -10.80
C LEU A 49 -6.28 13.76 -10.73
N VAL A 50 -7.25 13.96 -11.62
CA VAL A 50 -8.46 13.12 -11.72
C VAL A 50 -8.73 12.68 -13.16
N ASN A 51 -9.30 11.50 -13.31
CA ASN A 51 -9.62 10.95 -14.63
C ASN A 51 -10.85 11.65 -15.29
N ASN A 52 -11.79 12.13 -14.47
CA ASN A 52 -13.01 12.78 -14.94
C ASN A 52 -13.37 13.97 -14.06
N LEU A 53 -13.14 15.18 -14.57
CA LEU A 53 -13.36 16.42 -13.85
C LEU A 53 -14.82 16.61 -13.41
N ALA A 54 -15.78 16.34 -14.30
CA ALA A 54 -17.19 16.55 -14.01
C ALA A 54 -17.67 15.62 -12.87
N SER A 55 -17.31 14.35 -12.93
CA SER A 55 -17.63 13.38 -11.89
C SER A 55 -16.94 13.72 -10.56
N ALA A 56 -15.65 14.01 -10.60
CA ALA A 56 -14.87 14.36 -9.40
C ALA A 56 -15.41 15.64 -8.75
N THR A 57 -15.72 16.68 -9.52
CA THR A 57 -16.31 17.94 -9.02
C THR A 57 -17.65 17.69 -8.32
N LYS A 58 -18.54 16.89 -8.95
CA LYS A 58 -19.84 16.54 -8.35
C LYS A 58 -19.68 15.82 -6.99
N HIS A 59 -18.73 14.90 -6.90
CA HIS A 59 -18.47 14.18 -5.65
C HIS A 59 -17.83 15.07 -4.62
N LEU A 60 -16.87 15.91 -5.01
CA LEU A 60 -16.16 16.83 -4.12
C LEU A 60 -17.08 17.86 -3.46
N GLN A 61 -18.13 18.32 -4.15
CA GLN A 61 -19.12 19.24 -3.60
C GLN A 61 -19.75 18.77 -2.29
N ARG A 62 -19.86 17.45 -2.09
CA ARG A 62 -20.39 16.86 -0.84
C ARG A 62 -19.46 17.10 0.35
N PHE A 63 -18.18 17.37 0.10
CA PHE A 63 -17.14 17.58 1.09
C PHE A 63 -16.71 19.04 1.19
N ALA A 64 -17.41 19.98 0.52
CA ALA A 64 -17.02 21.38 0.40
C ALA A 64 -16.72 22.09 1.75
N LYS A 65 -17.34 21.63 2.83
CA LYS A 65 -17.10 22.17 4.19
C LYS A 65 -15.80 21.69 4.83
N PHE A 66 -15.17 20.64 4.28
CA PHE A 66 -14.02 19.97 4.88
C PHE A 66 -12.75 20.10 4.06
N ILE A 67 -12.83 20.75 2.89
CA ILE A 67 -11.71 20.86 1.95
C ILE A 67 -11.23 22.31 1.84
N LYS A 68 -9.94 22.46 1.56
CA LYS A 68 -9.31 23.72 1.21
C LYS A 68 -9.53 24.06 -0.28
N ARG A 69 -9.07 25.23 -0.72
CA ARG A 69 -9.20 25.68 -2.12
C ARG A 69 -8.15 25.01 -3.02
N CYS A 70 -8.28 23.71 -3.24
CA CYS A 70 -7.49 22.96 -4.19
C CYS A 70 -8.17 22.92 -5.58
N HIS A 71 -7.43 22.55 -6.62
CA HIS A 71 -7.89 22.53 -8.00
C HIS A 71 -7.85 21.11 -8.57
N LEU A 72 -9.00 20.64 -9.05
CA LEU A 72 -9.03 19.39 -9.82
C LEU A 72 -8.50 19.64 -11.23
N VAL A 73 -7.61 18.77 -11.70
CA VAL A 73 -7.02 18.84 -13.04
C VAL A 73 -7.13 17.49 -13.75
N SER A 74 -7.44 17.54 -15.06
CA SER A 74 -7.30 16.37 -15.94
C SER A 74 -5.90 16.34 -16.54
N GLU A 75 -5.56 15.25 -17.23
CA GLU A 75 -4.29 15.12 -17.94
C GLU A 75 -4.10 16.25 -18.98
N GLU A 76 -5.18 16.62 -19.70
CA GLU A 76 -5.14 17.69 -20.70
C GLU A 76 -4.85 19.05 -20.06
N LEU A 77 -5.47 19.37 -18.93
CA LEU A 77 -5.21 20.62 -18.20
C LEU A 77 -3.82 20.62 -17.58
N LEU A 78 -3.37 19.47 -17.09
CA LEU A 78 -2.04 19.32 -16.52
C LEU A 78 -0.93 19.66 -17.53
N ALA A 79 -1.12 19.32 -18.80
CA ALA A 79 -0.16 19.62 -19.86
C ALA A 79 0.15 21.12 -20.00
N ALA A 80 -0.80 22.00 -19.70
CA ALA A 80 -0.63 23.46 -19.78
C ALA A 80 0.12 24.06 -18.58
N ILE A 81 0.08 23.41 -17.40
CA ILE A 81 0.59 23.95 -16.13
C ILE A 81 1.72 23.12 -15.52
N LYS A 82 2.20 22.09 -16.22
CA LYS A 82 3.20 21.14 -15.71
C LYS A 82 4.52 21.80 -15.29
N SER A 83 4.90 22.96 -15.87
CA SER A 83 6.09 23.72 -15.50
C SER A 83 6.03 24.31 -14.09
N ASP A 84 4.83 24.54 -13.56
CA ASP A 84 4.61 25.16 -12.27
C ASP A 84 4.54 24.15 -11.12
N ILE A 85 4.56 22.87 -11.45
CA ILE A 85 4.56 21.80 -10.46
C ILE A 85 5.96 21.61 -9.90
N THR A 86 6.08 21.81 -8.60
CA THR A 86 7.35 21.71 -7.87
C THR A 86 7.49 20.43 -7.06
N GLU A 87 6.38 19.74 -6.77
CA GLU A 87 6.35 18.52 -5.99
C GLU A 87 5.17 17.64 -6.42
N ILE A 88 5.34 16.33 -6.33
CA ILE A 88 4.28 15.35 -6.61
C ILE A 88 4.09 14.47 -5.37
N ARG A 89 2.86 14.39 -4.88
CA ARG A 89 2.43 13.59 -3.72
C ARG A 89 1.41 12.54 -4.11
N PRO A 90 1.85 11.38 -4.62
CA PRO A 90 0.92 10.28 -4.87
C PRO A 90 0.53 9.56 -3.58
N TRP A 91 -0.52 8.75 -3.63
CA TRP A 91 -0.82 7.77 -2.58
C TRP A 91 0.36 6.82 -2.33
N GLY A 92 1.07 6.43 -3.39
CA GLY A 92 2.32 5.71 -3.27
C GLY A 92 3.14 5.72 -4.57
N TRP A 93 4.45 5.92 -4.44
CA TRP A 93 5.38 5.90 -5.56
C TRP A 93 5.72 4.48 -6.00
N ASN A 94 5.69 4.24 -7.32
CA ASN A 94 6.14 3.00 -7.95
C ASN A 94 6.60 3.27 -9.40
N GLU A 95 7.25 2.30 -10.03
CA GLU A 95 7.81 2.40 -11.38
C GLU A 95 6.75 2.76 -12.45
N SER A 96 5.56 2.17 -12.33
CA SER A 96 4.48 2.40 -13.31
C SER A 96 3.96 3.83 -13.24
N LEU A 97 3.74 4.37 -12.03
CA LEU A 97 3.31 5.74 -11.86
C LEU A 97 4.37 6.73 -12.34
N LYS A 98 5.66 6.50 -12.01
CA LYS A 98 6.75 7.34 -12.53
C LYS A 98 6.73 7.37 -14.05
N GLN A 99 6.59 6.22 -14.70
CA GLN A 99 6.54 6.14 -16.16
C GLN A 99 5.31 6.85 -16.74
N GLU A 100 4.13 6.70 -16.12
CA GLU A 100 2.89 7.41 -16.50
C GLU A 100 3.11 8.93 -16.48
N LEU A 101 3.69 9.46 -15.41
CA LEU A 101 3.95 10.90 -15.25
C LEU A 101 5.03 11.43 -16.23
N LEU A 102 6.05 10.64 -16.51
CA LEU A 102 7.03 10.97 -17.56
C LEU A 102 6.38 11.04 -18.95
N ASN A 103 5.46 10.13 -19.26
CA ASN A 103 4.72 10.14 -20.51
C ASN A 103 3.79 11.38 -20.63
N MET A 104 3.26 11.88 -19.51
CA MET A 104 2.52 13.16 -19.43
C MET A 104 3.45 14.38 -19.58
N GLY A 105 4.78 14.18 -19.61
CA GLY A 105 5.79 15.22 -19.78
C GLY A 105 6.11 16.02 -18.53
N LEU A 106 5.86 15.46 -17.33
CA LEU A 106 6.33 16.05 -16.07
C LEU A 106 7.84 15.84 -15.91
N SER A 107 8.48 16.75 -15.18
CA SER A 107 9.92 16.74 -14.97
C SER A 107 10.36 15.58 -14.07
N GLU A 108 11.33 14.78 -14.50
CA GLU A 108 11.93 13.73 -13.67
C GLU A 108 12.62 14.27 -12.41
N LYS A 109 13.03 15.55 -12.42
CA LYS A 109 13.71 16.19 -11.29
C LYS A 109 12.86 16.26 -10.01
N ILE A 110 11.53 16.21 -10.15
CA ILE A 110 10.58 16.22 -9.02
C ILE A 110 10.01 14.83 -8.71
N MET A 111 10.64 13.79 -9.23
CA MET A 111 10.26 12.39 -9.01
C MET A 111 11.39 11.63 -8.32
N PRO A 112 11.08 10.52 -7.65
CA PRO A 112 12.10 9.68 -7.04
C PRO A 112 13.00 9.04 -8.12
N THR A 113 14.27 8.87 -7.78
CA THR A 113 15.24 8.11 -8.57
C THR A 113 14.88 6.62 -8.58
N GLU A 114 15.44 5.84 -9.51
CA GLU A 114 15.26 4.38 -9.54
C GLU A 114 15.74 3.73 -8.24
N GLN A 115 16.84 4.22 -7.65
CA GLN A 115 17.35 3.73 -6.37
C GLN A 115 16.35 3.99 -5.23
N GLN A 116 15.72 5.16 -5.20
CA GLN A 116 14.69 5.49 -4.21
C GLN A 116 13.43 4.63 -4.39
N LEU A 117 12.97 4.41 -5.63
CA LEU A 117 11.85 3.51 -5.92
C LEU A 117 12.15 2.07 -5.51
N PHE A 118 13.36 1.60 -5.75
CA PHE A 118 13.80 0.29 -5.29
C PHE A 118 13.75 0.20 -3.76
N ALA A 119 14.29 1.19 -3.04
CA ALA A 119 14.27 1.24 -1.58
C ALA A 119 12.84 1.27 -1.03
N LEU A 120 11.96 2.11 -1.59
CA LEU A 120 10.54 2.16 -1.24
C LEU A 120 9.86 0.80 -1.40
N ARG A 121 10.12 0.13 -2.52
CA ARG A 121 9.58 -1.20 -2.78
C ARG A 121 10.07 -2.22 -1.75
N GLN A 122 11.36 -2.19 -1.38
CA GLN A 122 11.90 -3.10 -0.37
C GLN A 122 11.28 -2.85 1.02
N MET A 123 11.18 -1.59 1.44
CA MET A 123 10.54 -1.22 2.72
C MET A 123 9.05 -1.56 2.76
N SER A 124 8.37 -1.57 1.62
CA SER A 124 6.95 -1.97 1.51
C SER A 124 6.74 -3.48 1.50
N ASN A 125 7.80 -4.27 1.41
CA ASN A 125 7.72 -5.73 1.49
C ASN A 125 7.48 -6.16 2.95
N ARG A 126 6.53 -7.06 3.19
CA ARG A 126 6.28 -7.62 4.53
C ARG A 126 7.51 -8.29 5.16
N GLN A 127 8.45 -8.77 4.36
CA GLN A 127 9.72 -9.29 4.85
C GLN A 127 10.49 -8.27 5.69
N PHE A 128 10.35 -6.97 5.36
CA PHE A 128 11.02 -5.90 6.09
C PHE A 128 10.57 -5.80 7.56
N ALA A 129 9.37 -6.27 7.89
CA ALA A 129 8.89 -6.33 9.27
C ALA A 129 9.61 -7.39 10.13
N GLN A 130 10.27 -8.39 9.53
CA GLN A 130 10.90 -9.49 10.26
C GLN A 130 12.05 -9.01 11.17
N PRO A 131 13.06 -8.26 10.70
CA PRO A 131 14.10 -7.73 11.57
C PRO A 131 13.55 -6.73 12.61
N ILE A 132 12.57 -5.91 12.24
CA ILE A 132 11.93 -4.96 13.17
C ILE A 132 11.25 -5.71 14.32
N LEU A 133 10.52 -6.79 14.02
CA LEU A 133 9.88 -7.61 15.04
C LEU A 133 10.91 -8.25 15.98
N TYR A 134 12.03 -8.69 15.42
CA TYR A 134 13.15 -9.25 16.21
C TYR A 134 13.73 -8.21 17.17
N GLU A 135 14.00 -7.00 16.70
CA GLU A 135 14.52 -5.89 17.51
C GLU A 135 13.54 -5.47 18.61
N LEU A 136 12.25 -5.36 18.27
CA LEU A 136 11.20 -5.05 19.25
C LEU A 136 11.09 -6.12 20.34
N TYR A 137 11.21 -7.39 19.96
CA TYR A 137 11.12 -8.50 20.90
C TYR A 137 12.28 -8.53 21.90
N HIS A 138 13.48 -8.16 21.46
CA HIS A 138 14.70 -8.18 22.30
C HIS A 138 15.03 -6.83 22.94
N GLY A 139 14.57 -5.73 22.36
CA GLY A 139 14.91 -4.36 22.81
C GLY A 139 13.93 -3.76 23.82
N LEU A 140 12.74 -4.31 23.94
CA LEU A 140 11.75 -3.78 24.88
C LEU A 140 11.74 -4.56 26.20
N PRO A 141 11.64 -3.86 27.34
CA PRO A 141 11.65 -4.50 28.67
C PRO A 141 10.36 -5.27 29.00
N TYR A 142 9.41 -5.32 28.07
CA TYR A 142 8.09 -5.91 28.28
C TYR A 142 7.94 -7.23 27.53
N ASN A 143 7.64 -8.31 28.24
CA ASN A 143 7.33 -9.63 27.65
C ASN A 143 5.94 -9.73 27.00
N ASN A 144 5.35 -8.59 26.65
CA ASN A 144 3.96 -8.53 26.15
C ASN A 144 3.86 -8.56 24.63
N ILE A 145 4.99 -8.56 23.94
CA ILE A 145 5.04 -8.67 22.48
C ILE A 145 5.15 -10.13 22.11
N ILE A 146 4.17 -10.64 21.38
CA ILE A 146 4.21 -11.96 20.79
C ILE A 146 4.16 -11.82 19.26
N GLY A 147 4.81 -12.71 18.57
CA GLY A 147 4.74 -12.77 17.13
C GLY A 147 5.95 -13.52 16.58
N ARG A 148 5.71 -14.27 15.53
CA ARG A 148 6.75 -14.92 14.74
C ARG A 148 6.38 -14.78 13.29
N THR A 149 7.33 -14.43 12.46
CA THR A 149 7.16 -14.36 11.02
C THR A 149 8.41 -14.91 10.33
N ALA A 150 8.23 -15.61 9.24
CA ALA A 150 9.33 -16.08 8.42
C ALA A 150 9.03 -15.83 6.94
N TYR A 151 10.06 -15.46 6.20
CA TYR A 151 10.01 -15.37 4.74
C TYR A 151 10.50 -16.68 4.15
N LEU A 152 9.70 -17.28 3.27
CA LEU A 152 9.99 -18.55 2.62
C LEU A 152 10.10 -18.36 1.12
N SER A 153 11.15 -18.88 0.52
CA SER A 153 11.38 -18.87 -0.93
C SER A 153 11.20 -20.23 -1.59
N ASP A 154 11.19 -21.32 -0.81
CA ASP A 154 10.91 -22.67 -1.28
C ASP A 154 9.58 -23.18 -0.68
N PRO A 155 8.61 -23.60 -1.52
CA PRO A 155 7.34 -24.16 -1.05
C PRO A 155 7.48 -25.39 -0.14
N LYS A 156 8.61 -26.12 -0.23
CA LYS A 156 8.88 -27.26 0.64
C LYS A 156 9.03 -26.89 2.11
N GLU A 157 9.41 -25.64 2.40
CA GLU A 157 9.58 -25.14 3.76
C GLU A 157 8.24 -24.93 4.50
N ILE A 158 7.12 -24.81 3.77
CA ILE A 158 5.80 -24.50 4.36
C ILE A 158 5.31 -25.66 5.24
N SER A 159 5.33 -26.90 4.72
CA SER A 159 4.77 -28.05 5.44
C SER A 159 5.46 -28.37 6.77
N PRO A 160 6.79 -28.29 6.90
CA PRO A 160 7.47 -28.47 8.20
C PRO A 160 7.00 -27.46 9.25
N ILE A 161 6.83 -26.19 8.87
CA ILE A 161 6.38 -25.13 9.80
C ILE A 161 4.93 -25.37 10.25
N ILE A 162 4.03 -25.73 9.32
CA ILE A 162 2.63 -26.02 9.66
C ILE A 162 2.53 -27.20 10.63
N LYS A 163 3.37 -28.23 10.48
CA LYS A 163 3.40 -29.37 11.43
C LYS A 163 3.68 -28.90 12.87
N ILE A 164 4.45 -27.84 13.05
CA ILE A 164 4.82 -27.29 14.36
C ILE A 164 3.71 -26.38 14.88
N VAL A 165 3.29 -25.37 14.09
CA VAL A 165 2.37 -24.33 14.56
C VAL A 165 0.90 -24.71 14.45
N LYS A 166 0.55 -25.78 13.71
CA LYS A 166 -0.78 -26.33 13.40
C LYS A 166 -1.64 -25.36 12.57
N LYS A 167 -1.83 -24.13 13.03
CA LYS A 167 -2.59 -23.09 12.34
C LYS A 167 -1.67 -21.95 11.94
N ALA A 168 -1.70 -21.58 10.67
CA ALA A 168 -0.82 -20.57 10.11
C ALA A 168 -1.55 -19.62 9.15
N ILE A 169 -0.93 -18.49 8.88
CA ILE A 169 -1.34 -17.57 7.84
C ILE A 169 -0.18 -17.42 6.85
N LEU A 170 -0.45 -17.69 5.58
CA LEU A 170 0.45 -17.31 4.50
C LEU A 170 0.06 -15.92 3.99
N LYS A 171 1.04 -15.06 3.75
CA LYS A 171 0.83 -13.70 3.24
C LYS A 171 1.75 -13.44 2.05
N ALA A 172 1.20 -12.84 0.98
CA ALA A 172 2.03 -12.36 -0.12
C ALA A 172 2.92 -11.19 0.35
N PRO A 173 4.17 -11.08 -0.10
CA PRO A 173 5.11 -10.00 0.28
C PRO A 173 4.55 -8.60 0.05
N TRP A 174 3.92 -8.36 -1.10
CA TRP A 174 3.22 -7.12 -1.44
C TRP A 174 1.74 -7.43 -1.67
N SER A 175 0.90 -7.01 -0.76
CA SER A 175 -0.56 -7.06 -0.88
C SER A 175 -1.21 -6.27 0.24
N SER A 176 -2.43 -5.83 0.00
CA SER A 176 -3.25 -5.11 0.97
C SER A 176 -4.66 -5.69 1.06
N SER A 177 -5.44 -5.18 2.01
CA SER A 177 -6.89 -5.42 2.15
C SER A 177 -7.28 -6.90 2.19
N GLY A 178 -6.45 -7.77 2.80
CA GLY A 178 -6.73 -9.19 2.98
C GLY A 178 -6.65 -10.06 1.72
N ARG A 179 -6.42 -9.48 0.53
CA ARG A 179 -6.42 -10.24 -0.74
C ARG A 179 -5.24 -11.19 -0.90
N GLY A 180 -4.10 -10.83 -0.32
CA GLY A 180 -2.88 -11.65 -0.36
C GLY A 180 -2.70 -12.54 0.84
N ILE A 181 -3.76 -13.11 1.41
CA ILE A 181 -3.73 -13.93 2.63
C ILE A 181 -4.35 -15.29 2.35
N ARG A 182 -3.76 -16.34 2.98
CA ARG A 182 -4.34 -17.69 3.03
C ARG A 182 -4.23 -18.23 4.45
N TYR A 183 -5.36 -18.66 4.98
CA TYR A 183 -5.44 -19.32 6.27
C TYR A 183 -5.22 -20.82 6.09
N ILE A 184 -4.37 -21.39 6.94
CA ILE A 184 -4.04 -22.81 6.95
C ILE A 184 -4.48 -23.37 8.29
N ASP A 185 -5.31 -24.40 8.26
CA ASP A 185 -5.78 -25.12 9.45
C ASP A 185 -5.29 -26.57 9.38
N GLU A 186 -4.25 -26.89 10.16
CA GLU A 186 -3.58 -28.19 10.33
C GLU A 186 -2.97 -28.80 9.07
N ARG A 187 -3.55 -28.60 7.89
CA ARG A 187 -3.09 -29.18 6.63
C ARG A 187 -3.00 -28.13 5.53
N LEU A 188 -1.92 -28.20 4.79
CA LEU A 188 -1.73 -27.43 3.57
C LEU A 188 -2.50 -28.13 2.44
N ASP A 189 -3.63 -27.59 2.04
CA ASP A 189 -4.37 -28.11 0.89
C ASP A 189 -3.70 -27.72 -0.44
N SER A 190 -4.15 -28.34 -1.53
CA SER A 190 -3.60 -28.11 -2.87
C SER A 190 -3.84 -26.68 -3.36
N HIS A 191 -4.92 -26.02 -2.96
CA HIS A 191 -5.24 -24.64 -3.36
C HIS A 191 -4.29 -23.65 -2.70
N ALA A 192 -4.04 -23.78 -1.39
CA ALA A 192 -3.09 -22.94 -0.66
C ALA A 192 -1.65 -23.19 -1.14
N LEU A 193 -1.28 -24.45 -1.42
CA LEU A 193 0.03 -24.77 -1.97
C LEU A 193 0.22 -24.15 -3.36
N ASN A 194 -0.72 -24.30 -4.27
CA ASN A 194 -0.67 -23.71 -5.60
C ASN A 194 -0.63 -22.17 -5.55
N TRP A 195 -1.38 -21.57 -4.62
CA TRP A 195 -1.34 -20.12 -4.40
C TRP A 195 0.06 -19.69 -3.91
N ALA A 196 0.66 -20.42 -2.96
CA ALA A 196 2.01 -20.14 -2.47
C ALA A 196 3.05 -20.25 -3.59
N HIS A 197 3.02 -21.31 -4.39
CA HIS A 197 3.88 -21.48 -5.57
C HIS A 197 3.75 -20.32 -6.56
N ASN A 198 2.52 -19.91 -6.89
CA ASN A 198 2.29 -18.81 -7.80
C ASN A 198 2.77 -17.47 -7.22
N THR A 199 2.61 -17.27 -5.92
CA THR A 199 3.08 -16.06 -5.23
C THR A 199 4.60 -16.02 -5.19
N MET A 200 5.27 -17.12 -4.81
CA MET A 200 6.72 -17.22 -4.80
C MET A 200 7.32 -16.97 -6.20
N ARG A 201 6.69 -17.51 -7.25
CA ARG A 201 7.13 -17.26 -8.63
C ARG A 201 7.04 -15.80 -9.04
N ARG A 202 6.02 -15.07 -8.56
CA ARG A 202 5.77 -13.65 -8.94
C ARG A 202 6.44 -12.65 -8.02
N GLN A 203 6.55 -12.97 -6.74
CA GLN A 203 7.01 -12.07 -5.69
C GLN A 203 8.21 -12.61 -4.91
N CYS A 204 8.87 -13.66 -5.44
CA CYS A 204 10.08 -14.29 -4.90
C CYS A 204 9.89 -15.00 -3.55
N GLY A 205 8.73 -14.98 -2.93
CA GLY A 205 8.50 -15.63 -1.65
C GLY A 205 7.10 -15.46 -1.10
N VAL A 206 6.88 -16.01 0.09
CA VAL A 206 5.70 -15.81 0.94
C VAL A 206 6.13 -15.64 2.39
N MET A 207 5.37 -14.86 3.14
CA MET A 207 5.48 -14.81 4.59
C MET A 207 4.64 -15.93 5.20
N ILE A 208 5.10 -16.52 6.29
CA ILE A 208 4.32 -17.42 7.12
C ILE A 208 4.33 -16.94 8.57
N GLU A 209 3.17 -16.96 9.20
CA GLU A 209 2.98 -16.57 10.60
C GLU A 209 2.07 -17.61 11.29
N PRO A 210 2.26 -17.87 12.61
CA PRO A 210 1.25 -18.60 13.37
C PRO A 210 -0.09 -17.85 13.35
N PHE A 211 -1.19 -18.59 13.35
CA PHE A 211 -2.51 -17.99 13.52
C PHE A 211 -2.72 -17.63 15.00
N TYR A 212 -3.00 -16.35 15.25
CA TYR A 212 -3.35 -15.85 16.59
C TYR A 212 -4.83 -15.51 16.66
N HIS A 213 -5.46 -15.78 17.80
CA HIS A 213 -6.83 -15.36 18.08
C HIS A 213 -6.83 -13.87 18.45
N LYS A 214 -6.79 -13.02 17.45
CA LYS A 214 -6.80 -11.58 17.65
C LYS A 214 -8.16 -11.08 18.14
N ILE A 215 -8.15 -10.12 19.04
CA ILE A 215 -9.35 -9.48 19.61
C ILE A 215 -9.57 -8.08 19.04
N LYS A 216 -8.52 -7.43 18.56
CA LYS A 216 -8.57 -6.09 17.94
C LYS A 216 -7.53 -5.94 16.84
N ASP A 217 -7.88 -5.17 15.82
CA ASP A 217 -6.96 -4.65 14.84
C ASP A 217 -6.74 -3.15 15.08
N PHE A 218 -5.53 -2.68 14.89
CA PHE A 218 -5.19 -1.26 14.97
C PHE A 218 -4.05 -0.93 14.01
N GLY A 219 -3.95 0.34 13.63
CA GLY A 219 -2.82 0.94 12.95
C GLY A 219 -2.17 2.01 13.81
N MET A 220 -0.88 2.19 13.68
CA MET A 220 -0.15 3.33 14.21
C MET A 220 0.24 4.21 13.04
N GLU A 221 -0.17 5.46 13.09
CA GLU A 221 0.07 6.41 12.01
C GLU A 221 1.32 7.24 12.31
N PHE A 222 2.20 7.36 11.31
CA PHE A 222 3.43 8.13 11.41
C PHE A 222 3.55 9.07 10.22
N PHE A 223 4.06 10.26 10.47
CA PHE A 223 4.46 11.21 9.44
C PHE A 223 5.99 11.26 9.39
N SER A 224 6.56 10.99 8.20
CA SER A 224 8.00 11.05 7.98
C SER A 224 8.34 12.24 7.09
N TYR A 225 9.25 13.12 7.54
CA TYR A 225 9.75 14.24 6.76
C TYR A 225 11.21 14.54 7.13
N ALA A 226 12.03 14.83 6.13
CA ALA A 226 13.47 15.05 6.30
C ALA A 226 14.13 13.94 7.14
N ASP A 227 14.61 14.29 8.33
CA ASP A 227 15.31 13.41 9.30
C ASP A 227 14.42 12.96 10.47
N LYS A 228 13.10 13.25 10.41
CA LYS A 228 12.18 13.05 11.53
C LYS A 228 11.04 12.12 11.17
N VAL A 229 10.67 11.31 12.16
CA VAL A 229 9.45 10.51 12.13
C VAL A 229 8.61 10.92 13.35
N VAL A 230 7.38 11.37 13.09
CA VAL A 230 6.47 11.84 14.14
C VAL A 230 5.25 10.93 14.19
N TYR A 231 4.99 10.39 15.37
CA TYR A 231 3.77 9.63 15.65
C TYR A 231 2.55 10.55 15.58
N GLN A 232 1.55 10.18 14.78
CA GLN A 232 0.34 10.97 14.54
C GLN A 232 -0.87 10.46 15.32
N GLY A 233 -0.91 9.18 15.62
CA GLY A 233 -2.05 8.61 16.34
C GLY A 233 -2.24 7.13 16.11
N LEU A 234 -3.31 6.63 16.72
CA LEU A 234 -3.77 5.25 16.65
C LEU A 234 -5.08 5.20 15.87
N SER A 235 -5.14 4.38 14.83
CA SER A 235 -6.38 4.08 14.13
C SER A 235 -6.90 2.72 14.57
N LEU A 236 -8.17 2.66 15.00
CA LEU A 236 -8.86 1.42 15.33
C LEU A 236 -9.77 1.03 14.17
N PHE A 237 -9.71 -0.23 13.76
CA PHE A 237 -10.54 -0.73 12.69
C PHE A 237 -11.00 -2.16 12.93
N GLN A 238 -12.01 -2.57 12.19
CA GLN A 238 -12.56 -3.91 12.24
C GLN A 238 -12.23 -4.66 10.94
N THR A 239 -11.99 -5.94 11.08
CA THR A 239 -11.81 -6.84 9.94
C THR A 239 -12.69 -8.07 10.08
N THR A 240 -13.20 -8.57 8.97
CA THR A 240 -13.89 -9.86 8.87
C THR A 240 -13.13 -10.73 7.89
N ASN A 241 -12.67 -11.89 8.34
CA ASN A 241 -11.82 -12.79 7.54
C ASN A 241 -10.58 -12.11 6.94
N GLY A 242 -10.00 -11.14 7.67
CA GLY A 242 -8.85 -10.36 7.23
C GLY A 242 -9.16 -9.22 6.25
N ALA A 243 -10.40 -9.04 5.84
CA ALA A 243 -10.84 -7.92 5.03
C ALA A 243 -11.34 -6.77 5.93
N TYR A 244 -10.92 -5.55 5.64
CA TYR A 244 -11.36 -4.34 6.33
C TYR A 244 -12.88 -4.14 6.18
N THR A 245 -13.56 -3.85 7.27
CA THR A 245 -15.02 -3.64 7.31
C THR A 245 -15.44 -2.28 7.86
N GLY A 246 -14.56 -1.55 8.50
CA GLY A 246 -14.85 -0.20 9.01
C GLY A 246 -13.83 0.28 10.03
N SER A 247 -13.76 1.60 10.23
CA SER A 247 -12.99 2.25 11.30
C SER A 247 -13.88 2.65 12.46
N LEU A 248 -13.29 2.68 13.65
CA LEU A 248 -13.86 3.33 14.82
C LEU A 248 -13.30 4.76 14.85
N LEU A 249 -14.18 5.73 14.84
CA LEU A 249 -13.88 7.15 14.97
C LEU A 249 -14.10 7.60 16.40
#